data_233e9942b479bb7611481c1f29c27636
#
_entry.id   233e9942b479bb7611481c1f29c27636
#
_cell.length_a   1.000
_cell.length_b   1.000
_cell.length_c   1.000
_cell.angle_alpha   90.00
_cell.angle_beta   90.00
_cell.angle_gamma   90.00
#
_symmetry.space_group_name_H-M   'P 1'
#
loop_
_entity.id
_entity.type
_entity.pdbx_description
1 polymer ?
#
loop_
_entity_poly.entity_id
_entity_poly.type
_entity_poly.pdbx_seq_one_letter_code
_entity_poly.pdbx_strand_id
1 'polypeptide(L)'
;KTERDVNKNIINSCYGKTMQSDEKYNESLIVFNEKEFLSKVKGKQIMNFNILARPEGDFKGSVEVKLKKQNVSIKAPKYLASAILGYSKMIMLDFIYNCLWATYSQEEAFINYTDTDSVYISVKVSNEEEFMSRFSLTLKERYFAKPNSVFPGVMKVEKIIQKGIFLQCKLYVLVVNDKKKLETKTISLNKGTIRNQNRDILTYEKFEKVLRDNVEETVTNTSFQK
;
A
#
# COMPACT_ATOMS: atom_id res chain seq x y z
N LYS A 1 16.38 -4.21 -17.42
CA LYS A 1 15.11 -4.06 -16.68
C LYS A 1 14.99 -5.14 -15.61
N THR A 2 15.24 -6.40 -15.95
CA THR A 2 15.13 -7.55 -15.04
C THR A 2 16.09 -7.46 -13.85
N GLU A 3 17.36 -7.11 -14.06
CA GLU A 3 18.34 -6.97 -12.99
C GLU A 3 17.97 -5.87 -11.99
N ARG A 4 17.52 -4.72 -12.49
CA ARG A 4 17.02 -3.64 -11.63
C ARG A 4 15.82 -4.07 -10.78
N ASP A 5 14.89 -4.83 -11.38
CA ASP A 5 13.69 -5.28 -10.69
C ASP A 5 14.07 -6.34 -9.62
N VAL A 6 15.04 -7.21 -9.90
CA VAL A 6 15.59 -8.16 -8.92
C VAL A 6 16.23 -7.43 -7.74
N ASN A 7 17.12 -6.46 -8.01
CA ASN A 7 17.80 -5.70 -6.95
C ASN A 7 16.79 -4.93 -6.07
N LYS A 8 15.76 -4.31 -6.70
CA LYS A 8 14.67 -3.66 -5.96
C LYS A 8 13.93 -4.65 -5.05
N ASN A 9 13.63 -5.85 -5.56
CA ASN A 9 12.95 -6.88 -4.79
C ASN A 9 13.80 -7.39 -3.62
N ILE A 10 15.10 -7.54 -3.80
CA ILE A 10 16.03 -7.93 -2.73
C ILE A 10 16.02 -6.89 -1.61
N ILE A 11 16.19 -5.60 -1.94
CA ILE A 11 16.20 -4.51 -0.96
C ILE A 11 14.86 -4.45 -0.21
N ASN A 12 13.74 -4.50 -0.94
CA ASN A 12 12.42 -4.49 -0.34
C ASN A 12 12.17 -5.71 0.55
N SER A 13 12.70 -6.88 0.18
CA SER A 13 12.59 -8.11 0.98
C SER A 13 13.40 -8.03 2.26
N CYS A 14 14.59 -7.45 2.23
CA CYS A 14 15.40 -7.20 3.42
C CYS A 14 14.65 -6.30 4.40
N TYR A 15 14.11 -5.16 3.91
CA TYR A 15 13.29 -4.27 4.71
C TYR A 15 12.03 -4.97 5.24
N GLY A 16 11.27 -5.66 4.37
CA GLY A 16 10.08 -6.41 4.76
C GLY A 16 10.35 -7.46 5.83
N LYS A 17 11.54 -8.08 5.81
CA LYS A 17 11.94 -9.05 6.83
C LYS A 17 12.11 -8.40 8.21
N THR A 18 12.61 -7.16 8.29
CA THR A 18 12.73 -6.43 9.56
C THR A 18 11.37 -6.08 10.18
N MET A 19 10.30 -5.99 9.35
CA MET A 19 8.93 -5.70 9.75
C MET A 19 8.05 -6.93 9.95
N GLN A 20 8.61 -8.12 9.84
CA GLN A 20 7.80 -9.36 9.92
C GLN A 20 7.01 -9.42 11.23
N SER A 21 5.68 -9.65 11.11
CA SER A 21 4.80 -9.82 12.26
C SER A 21 5.17 -11.06 13.06
N ASP A 22 5.14 -10.94 14.39
CA ASP A 22 5.35 -12.06 15.30
C ASP A 22 4.22 -13.10 15.24
N GLU A 23 3.05 -12.70 14.72
CA GLU A 23 1.92 -13.61 14.52
C GLU A 23 2.25 -14.80 13.60
N LYS A 24 3.23 -14.62 12.67
CA LYS A 24 3.73 -15.72 11.84
C LYS A 24 4.45 -16.82 12.63
N TYR A 25 4.79 -16.55 13.88
CA TYR A 25 5.39 -17.54 14.78
C TYR A 25 4.37 -18.27 15.63
N ASN A 26 3.07 -17.97 15.49
CA ASN A 26 2.03 -18.71 16.16
C ASN A 26 1.89 -20.12 15.56
N GLU A 27 1.56 -21.07 16.40
CA GLU A 27 1.26 -22.44 15.98
C GLU A 27 -0.24 -22.50 15.63
N SER A 28 -0.59 -22.90 14.42
CA SER A 28 -1.96 -23.17 14.02
C SER A 28 -2.20 -24.67 13.99
N LEU A 29 -3.25 -25.12 14.68
CA LEU A 29 -3.67 -26.52 14.75
C LEU A 29 -5.11 -26.60 14.22
N ILE A 30 -5.39 -27.63 13.43
CA ILE A 30 -6.76 -27.99 13.07
C ILE A 30 -7.14 -29.18 13.95
N VAL A 31 -8.27 -29.07 14.62
CA VAL A 31 -8.81 -30.11 15.52
C VAL A 31 -10.23 -30.47 15.11
N PHE A 32 -10.55 -31.75 15.20
CA PHE A 32 -11.82 -32.32 14.72
C PHE A 32 -12.71 -32.81 15.86
N ASN A 33 -12.19 -32.90 17.09
CA ASN A 33 -12.95 -33.34 18.26
C ASN A 33 -12.41 -32.75 19.55
N GLU A 34 -13.23 -32.75 20.58
CA GLU A 34 -12.93 -32.16 21.89
C GLU A 34 -11.71 -32.80 22.56
N LYS A 35 -11.60 -34.14 22.51
CA LYS A 35 -10.49 -34.85 23.13
C LYS A 35 -9.14 -34.48 22.54
N GLU A 36 -9.08 -34.34 21.21
CA GLU A 36 -7.90 -33.87 20.51
C GLU A 36 -7.58 -32.41 20.86
N PHE A 37 -8.60 -31.55 20.92
CA PHE A 37 -8.47 -30.17 21.34
C PHE A 37 -7.83 -30.07 22.72
N LEU A 38 -8.43 -30.74 23.74
CA LEU A 38 -7.93 -30.71 25.10
C LEU A 38 -6.49 -31.25 25.23
N SER A 39 -6.17 -32.30 24.47
CA SER A 39 -4.81 -32.85 24.45
C SER A 39 -3.78 -31.88 23.86
N LYS A 40 -4.10 -31.20 22.76
CA LYS A 40 -3.17 -30.31 22.03
C LYS A 40 -3.02 -28.93 22.66
N VAL A 41 -4.03 -28.45 23.40
CA VAL A 41 -3.99 -27.12 24.04
C VAL A 41 -3.57 -27.15 25.49
N LYS A 42 -3.42 -28.33 26.10
CA LYS A 42 -2.99 -28.48 27.50
C LYS A 42 -1.65 -27.78 27.74
N GLY A 43 -1.64 -26.82 28.66
CA GLY A 43 -0.45 -26.04 29.00
C GLY A 43 -0.02 -24.99 27.95
N LYS A 44 -0.80 -24.77 26.90
CA LYS A 44 -0.54 -23.76 25.88
C LYS A 44 -1.55 -22.61 25.99
N GLN A 45 -1.12 -21.40 25.63
CA GLN A 45 -1.99 -20.23 25.58
C GLN A 45 -2.70 -20.17 24.23
N ILE A 46 -4.03 -20.24 24.25
CA ILE A 46 -4.87 -20.01 23.06
C ILE A 46 -4.95 -18.51 22.81
N MET A 47 -4.64 -18.08 21.57
CA MET A 47 -4.77 -16.70 21.14
C MET A 47 -6.09 -16.44 20.46
N ASN A 48 -6.51 -17.36 19.60
CA ASN A 48 -7.74 -17.25 18.83
C ASN A 48 -8.16 -18.63 18.33
N PHE A 49 -9.43 -18.77 17.97
CA PHE A 49 -9.94 -19.94 17.27
C PHE A 49 -10.93 -19.53 16.18
N ASN A 50 -10.95 -20.29 15.09
CA ASN A 50 -11.89 -20.10 13.98
C ASN A 50 -12.62 -21.42 13.70
N ILE A 51 -13.92 -21.38 13.63
CA ILE A 51 -14.74 -22.53 13.21
C ILE A 51 -14.62 -22.62 11.69
N LEU A 52 -13.95 -23.67 11.19
CA LEU A 52 -13.76 -23.90 9.75
C LEU A 52 -14.97 -24.60 9.15
N ALA A 53 -15.52 -25.58 9.86
CA ALA A 53 -16.75 -26.26 9.47
C ALA A 53 -17.57 -26.62 10.70
N ARG A 54 -18.88 -26.43 10.61
CA ARG A 54 -19.81 -26.82 11.68
C ARG A 54 -20.11 -28.32 11.59
N PRO A 55 -20.46 -28.97 12.72
CA PRO A 55 -20.93 -30.34 12.70
C PRO A 55 -22.18 -30.47 11.84
N GLU A 56 -22.21 -31.49 10.95
CA GLU A 56 -23.36 -31.82 10.13
C GLU A 56 -23.40 -33.34 9.91
N GLY A 57 -24.51 -33.99 10.28
CA GLY A 57 -24.61 -35.44 10.27
C GLY A 57 -23.54 -36.10 11.14
N ASP A 58 -22.81 -37.06 10.58
CA ASP A 58 -21.70 -37.77 11.26
C ASP A 58 -20.40 -36.94 11.29
N PHE A 59 -20.31 -35.81 10.60
CA PHE A 59 -19.16 -34.95 10.61
C PHE A 59 -19.12 -34.12 11.89
N LYS A 60 -18.03 -34.26 12.64
CA LYS A 60 -17.85 -33.59 13.93
C LYS A 60 -17.45 -32.13 13.86
N GLY A 61 -17.31 -31.59 12.62
CA GLY A 61 -16.82 -30.24 12.40
C GLY A 61 -15.29 -30.13 12.49
N SER A 62 -14.78 -28.94 12.25
CA SER A 62 -13.36 -28.63 12.40
C SER A 62 -13.14 -27.21 12.90
N VAL A 63 -12.15 -27.05 13.78
CA VAL A 63 -11.79 -25.78 14.39
C VAL A 63 -10.29 -25.54 14.19
N GLU A 64 -9.93 -24.39 13.64
CA GLU A 64 -8.55 -23.90 13.68
C GLU A 64 -8.29 -23.23 15.03
N VAL A 65 -7.26 -23.67 15.74
CA VAL A 65 -6.83 -23.09 17.00
C VAL A 65 -5.45 -22.46 16.81
N LYS A 66 -5.32 -21.18 17.10
CA LYS A 66 -4.05 -20.46 17.09
C LYS A 66 -3.47 -20.41 18.50
N LEU A 67 -2.31 -20.99 18.67
CA LEU A 67 -1.60 -21.10 19.94
C LEU A 67 -0.38 -20.16 19.94
N LYS A 68 -0.13 -19.54 21.09
CA LYS A 68 1.09 -18.76 21.29
C LYS A 68 2.27 -19.73 21.49
N LYS A 69 3.33 -19.57 20.72
CA LYS A 69 4.58 -20.29 20.99
C LYS A 69 5.15 -19.82 22.32
N GLN A 70 5.52 -20.75 23.16
CA GLN A 70 6.11 -20.45 24.48
C GLN A 70 7.45 -19.71 24.37
N ASN A 71 8.25 -20.08 23.38
CA ASN A 71 9.55 -19.46 23.12
C ASN A 71 9.61 -18.97 21.68
N VAL A 72 9.60 -17.66 21.50
CA VAL A 72 9.78 -17.01 20.18
C VAL A 72 11.11 -16.25 20.22
N SER A 73 12.06 -16.68 19.41
CA SER A 73 13.28 -15.91 19.18
C SER A 73 12.99 -14.82 18.16
N ILE A 74 12.84 -13.58 18.63
CA ILE A 74 12.66 -12.43 17.77
C ILE A 74 14.01 -12.03 17.21
N LYS A 75 14.29 -12.49 15.97
CA LYS A 75 15.55 -12.15 15.25
C LYS A 75 15.40 -10.94 14.34
N ALA A 76 14.18 -10.42 14.17
CA ALA A 76 13.93 -9.28 13.30
C ALA A 76 14.18 -7.96 14.06
N PRO A 77 15.12 -7.10 13.61
CA PRO A 77 15.41 -5.84 14.25
C PRO A 77 14.34 -4.79 13.90
N LYS A 78 13.17 -4.86 14.54
CA LYS A 78 12.01 -3.98 14.29
C LYS A 78 12.33 -2.50 14.46
N TYR A 79 13.29 -2.16 15.31
CA TYR A 79 13.76 -0.79 15.50
C TYR A 79 14.39 -0.21 14.22
N LEU A 80 15.08 -1.04 13.41
CA LEU A 80 15.60 -0.60 12.11
C LEU A 80 14.47 -0.25 11.14
N ALA A 81 13.44 -1.08 11.09
CA ALA A 81 12.27 -0.82 10.26
C ALA A 81 11.56 0.48 10.67
N SER A 82 11.40 0.71 11.97
CA SER A 82 10.82 1.96 12.50
C SER A 82 11.67 3.17 12.14
N ALA A 83 12.99 3.07 12.27
CA ALA A 83 13.92 4.15 11.89
C ALA A 83 13.84 4.46 10.39
N ILE A 84 13.85 3.45 9.52
CA ILE A 84 13.74 3.62 8.06
C ILE A 84 12.43 4.34 7.69
N LEU A 85 11.29 3.91 8.27
CA LEU A 85 10.01 4.59 8.07
C LEU A 85 10.03 6.02 8.59
N GLY A 86 10.64 6.26 9.74
CA GLY A 86 10.81 7.59 10.32
C GLY A 86 11.59 8.50 9.38
N TYR A 87 12.73 8.06 8.87
CA TYR A 87 13.54 8.83 7.91
C TYR A 87 12.80 9.07 6.59
N SER A 88 12.11 8.07 6.04
CA SER A 88 11.28 8.24 4.85
C SER A 88 10.22 9.31 5.05
N LYS A 89 9.55 9.31 6.21
CA LYS A 89 8.56 10.32 6.57
C LYS A 89 9.18 11.72 6.71
N MET A 90 10.36 11.82 7.30
CA MET A 90 11.08 13.09 7.41
C MET A 90 11.43 13.68 6.04
N ILE A 91 11.90 12.87 5.10
CA ILE A 91 12.20 13.30 3.71
C ILE A 91 10.93 13.81 3.03
N MET A 92 9.81 13.10 3.18
CA MET A 92 8.52 13.52 2.61
C MET A 92 8.05 14.85 3.20
N LEU A 93 8.14 15.01 4.52
CA LEU A 93 7.74 16.24 5.21
C LEU A 93 8.68 17.40 4.87
N ASP A 94 9.99 17.18 4.79
CA ASP A 94 10.96 18.19 4.36
C ASP A 94 10.64 18.71 2.95
N PHE A 95 10.31 17.82 2.02
CA PHE A 95 9.84 18.22 0.68
C PHE A 95 8.53 19.04 0.75
N ILE A 96 7.55 18.60 1.52
CA ILE A 96 6.25 19.27 1.60
C ILE A 96 6.38 20.67 2.21
N TYR A 97 7.03 20.79 3.34
CA TYR A 97 7.11 22.06 4.08
C TYR A 97 8.17 23.02 3.51
N ASN A 98 9.36 22.50 3.17
CA ASN A 98 10.51 23.34 2.83
C ASN A 98 10.74 23.48 1.32
N CYS A 99 9.97 22.74 0.49
CA CYS A 99 10.03 22.88 -0.96
C CYS A 99 8.67 23.27 -1.55
N LEU A 100 7.66 22.41 -1.38
CA LEU A 100 6.34 22.60 -2.00
C LEU A 100 5.66 23.86 -1.42
N TRP A 101 5.43 23.92 -0.11
CA TRP A 101 4.75 25.04 0.54
C TRP A 101 5.63 26.26 0.80
N ALA A 102 6.93 26.16 0.58
CA ALA A 102 7.81 27.32 0.47
C ALA A 102 7.71 28.02 -0.91
N THR A 103 7.23 27.31 -1.93
CA THR A 103 7.09 27.82 -3.30
C THR A 103 5.64 28.17 -3.64
N TYR A 104 4.71 27.34 -3.19
CA TYR A 104 3.27 27.48 -3.39
C TYR A 104 2.58 27.67 -2.05
N SER A 105 1.57 28.53 -1.99
CA SER A 105 0.71 28.57 -0.81
C SER A 105 -0.06 27.25 -0.65
N GLN A 106 -0.56 26.96 0.55
CA GLN A 106 -1.39 25.78 0.79
C GLN A 106 -2.71 25.80 0.00
N GLU A 107 -3.16 26.98 -0.41
CA GLU A 107 -4.34 27.15 -1.27
C GLU A 107 -4.04 26.90 -2.75
N GLU A 108 -2.78 27.07 -3.18
CA GLU A 108 -2.33 26.79 -4.53
C GLU A 108 -1.90 25.34 -4.72
N ALA A 109 -1.34 24.71 -3.69
CA ALA A 109 -0.87 23.32 -3.72
C ALA A 109 -1.51 22.51 -2.59
N PHE A 110 -2.53 21.74 -2.92
CA PHE A 110 -3.28 20.92 -1.98
C PHE A 110 -2.82 19.45 -2.05
N ILE A 111 -2.58 18.84 -0.88
CA ILE A 111 -2.22 17.41 -0.78
C ILE A 111 -3.50 16.59 -0.73
N ASN A 112 -3.72 15.77 -1.75
CA ASN A 112 -4.89 14.89 -1.83
C ASN A 112 -4.65 13.54 -1.15
N TYR A 113 -3.44 12.98 -1.31
CA TYR A 113 -3.14 11.65 -0.81
C TYR A 113 -1.62 11.43 -0.66
N THR A 114 -1.23 10.62 0.30
CA THR A 114 0.16 10.19 0.51
C THR A 114 0.21 8.67 0.72
N ASP A 115 1.23 8.01 0.18
CA ASP A 115 1.48 6.59 0.45
C ASP A 115 2.99 6.35 0.60
N THR A 116 3.44 6.33 1.83
CA THR A 116 4.81 6.06 2.29
C THR A 116 5.88 6.98 1.68
N ASP A 117 6.15 6.86 0.39
CA ASP A 117 7.20 7.54 -0.40
C ASP A 117 6.65 8.31 -1.60
N SER A 118 5.35 8.47 -1.67
CA SER A 118 4.68 9.21 -2.72
C SER A 118 3.65 10.20 -2.19
N VAL A 119 3.52 11.32 -2.89
CA VAL A 119 2.54 12.37 -2.61
C VAL A 119 1.76 12.71 -3.88
N TYR A 120 0.44 12.84 -3.74
CA TYR A 120 -0.48 13.26 -4.78
C TYR A 120 -0.98 14.64 -4.45
N ILE A 121 -0.65 15.59 -5.32
CA ILE A 121 -0.95 17.01 -5.12
C ILE A 121 -1.82 17.57 -6.23
N SER A 122 -2.74 18.43 -5.89
CA SER A 122 -3.43 19.32 -6.83
C SER A 122 -2.77 20.68 -6.78
N VAL A 123 -2.31 21.16 -7.92
CA VAL A 123 -1.64 22.47 -8.02
C VAL A 123 -2.32 23.29 -9.10
N LYS A 124 -2.51 24.58 -8.85
CA LYS A 124 -3.10 25.53 -9.80
C LYS A 124 -2.07 25.96 -10.85
N VAL A 125 -1.77 25.06 -11.78
CA VAL A 125 -0.85 25.28 -12.90
C VAL A 125 -1.36 24.57 -14.15
N SER A 126 -0.96 25.05 -15.32
CA SER A 126 -1.45 24.50 -16.61
C SER A 126 -0.73 23.21 -17.01
N ASN A 127 0.54 23.06 -16.63
CA ASN A 127 1.38 21.92 -17.03
C ASN A 127 2.57 21.70 -16.09
N GLU A 128 3.32 20.63 -16.34
CA GLU A 128 4.51 20.27 -15.55
C GLU A 128 5.63 21.31 -15.64
N GLU A 129 5.79 21.96 -16.79
CA GLU A 129 6.84 22.96 -17.00
C GLU A 129 6.57 24.21 -16.15
N GLU A 130 5.32 24.65 -16.11
CA GLU A 130 4.89 25.74 -15.23
C GLU A 130 5.07 25.37 -13.77
N PHE A 131 4.65 24.15 -13.38
CA PHE A 131 4.89 23.65 -12.03
C PHE A 131 6.36 23.71 -11.66
N MET A 132 7.23 23.20 -12.50
CA MET A 132 8.66 23.18 -12.22
C MET A 132 9.32 24.58 -12.30
N SER A 133 8.79 25.50 -13.11
CA SER A 133 9.39 26.82 -13.28
C SER A 133 9.40 27.67 -12.04
N ARG A 134 8.40 27.50 -11.16
CA ARG A 134 8.26 28.30 -9.92
C ARG A 134 9.29 27.96 -8.84
N PHE A 135 9.89 26.74 -8.88
CA PHE A 135 10.94 26.39 -7.93
C PHE A 135 12.26 27.09 -8.29
N SER A 136 12.95 27.61 -7.29
CA SER A 136 14.31 28.13 -7.46
C SER A 136 15.28 27.03 -7.91
N LEU A 137 16.41 27.42 -8.49
CA LEU A 137 17.43 26.44 -8.90
C LEU A 137 17.93 25.61 -7.72
N THR A 138 18.17 26.23 -6.59
CA THR A 138 18.60 25.57 -5.34
C THR A 138 17.59 24.50 -4.87
N LEU A 139 16.28 24.82 -4.90
CA LEU A 139 15.25 23.85 -4.53
C LEU A 139 15.16 22.69 -5.53
N LYS A 140 15.31 22.97 -6.83
CA LYS A 140 15.35 21.94 -7.87
C LYS A 140 16.51 20.96 -7.66
N GLU A 141 17.70 21.49 -7.40
CA GLU A 141 18.89 20.66 -7.20
C GLU A 141 18.81 19.81 -5.92
N ARG A 142 18.20 20.35 -4.86
CA ARG A 142 18.07 19.67 -3.57
C ARG A 142 16.98 18.60 -3.57
N TYR A 143 15.81 18.90 -4.13
CA TYR A 143 14.62 18.09 -3.93
C TYR A 143 14.19 17.25 -5.14
N PHE A 144 14.61 17.60 -6.35
CA PHE A 144 14.15 16.89 -7.54
C PHE A 144 15.25 16.07 -8.20
N ALA A 145 14.86 14.90 -8.71
CA ALA A 145 15.76 14.03 -9.46
C ALA A 145 16.18 14.70 -10.79
N LYS A 146 17.47 14.68 -11.09
CA LYS A 146 17.96 15.05 -12.41
C LYS A 146 17.43 14.08 -13.48
N PRO A 147 17.25 14.52 -14.72
CA PRO A 147 16.86 13.63 -15.81
C PRO A 147 17.77 12.39 -15.86
N ASN A 148 17.16 11.21 -15.94
CA ASN A 148 17.86 9.91 -15.97
C ASN A 148 18.66 9.53 -14.70
N SER A 149 18.55 10.30 -13.62
CA SER A 149 19.14 9.96 -12.34
C SER A 149 18.19 9.09 -11.50
N VAL A 150 18.76 8.17 -10.71
CA VAL A 150 18.06 7.31 -9.75
C VAL A 150 18.69 7.54 -8.37
N PHE A 151 18.80 8.81 -7.97
CA PHE A 151 19.35 9.12 -6.65
C PHE A 151 18.26 8.96 -5.58
N PRO A 152 18.50 8.19 -4.49
CA PRO A 152 17.55 8.06 -3.39
C PRO A 152 17.34 9.37 -2.65
N GLY A 153 16.12 9.60 -2.14
CA GLY A 153 15.80 10.75 -1.29
C GLY A 153 15.41 12.02 -2.05
N VAL A 154 15.29 11.98 -3.37
CA VAL A 154 14.80 13.09 -4.19
C VAL A 154 13.46 12.73 -4.85
N MET A 155 12.65 13.74 -5.12
CA MET A 155 11.33 13.60 -5.72
C MET A 155 11.42 13.52 -7.23
N LYS A 156 10.50 12.81 -7.83
CA LYS A 156 10.33 12.72 -9.28
C LYS A 156 8.86 12.87 -9.62
N VAL A 157 8.55 13.71 -10.59
CA VAL A 157 7.20 13.74 -11.17
C VAL A 157 6.99 12.47 -11.98
N GLU A 158 6.17 11.56 -11.47
CA GLU A 158 5.91 10.28 -12.14
C GLU A 158 4.78 10.39 -13.16
N LYS A 159 3.72 11.13 -12.80
CA LYS A 159 2.51 11.23 -13.61
C LYS A 159 1.82 12.57 -13.43
N ILE A 160 1.19 13.01 -14.52
CA ILE A 160 0.25 14.12 -14.50
C ILE A 160 -1.15 13.51 -14.51
N ILE A 161 -1.92 13.86 -13.49
CA ILE A 161 -3.26 13.33 -13.24
C ILE A 161 -4.26 14.39 -13.68
N GLN A 162 -5.19 14.04 -14.56
CA GLN A 162 -6.29 14.92 -14.96
C GLN A 162 -7.42 14.91 -13.94
N LYS A 163 -7.78 13.72 -13.46
CA LYS A 163 -8.83 13.49 -12.48
C LYS A 163 -8.41 12.38 -11.53
N GLY A 164 -8.73 12.51 -10.25
CA GLY A 164 -8.45 11.49 -9.24
C GLY A 164 -9.53 11.45 -8.18
N ILE A 165 -9.88 10.26 -7.74
CA ILE A 165 -10.77 10.03 -6.59
C ILE A 165 -10.00 9.15 -5.62
N PHE A 166 -9.84 9.63 -4.38
CA PHE A 166 -9.17 8.93 -3.29
C PHE A 166 -10.21 8.68 -2.20
N LEU A 167 -10.66 7.44 -2.06
CA LEU A 167 -11.70 7.09 -1.08
C LEU A 167 -11.10 6.73 0.27
N GLN A 168 -10.01 5.96 0.27
CA GLN A 168 -9.26 5.59 1.49
C GLN A 168 -7.86 5.10 1.15
N CYS A 169 -7.11 4.69 2.18
CA CYS A 169 -5.77 4.14 2.02
C CYS A 169 -5.76 2.96 1.04
N LYS A 170 -4.98 3.08 -0.05
CA LYS A 170 -4.85 2.09 -1.13
C LYS A 170 -6.17 1.77 -1.86
N LEU A 171 -7.10 2.75 -1.88
CA LEU A 171 -8.34 2.70 -2.65
C LEU A 171 -8.54 4.01 -3.38
N TYR A 172 -8.14 4.04 -4.65
CA TYR A 172 -8.24 5.23 -5.50
C TYR A 172 -8.34 4.88 -6.99
N VAL A 173 -8.81 5.84 -7.77
CA VAL A 173 -8.80 5.80 -9.23
C VAL A 173 -8.26 7.11 -9.79
N LEU A 174 -7.44 7.02 -10.82
CA LEU A 174 -6.77 8.15 -11.47
C LEU A 174 -6.99 8.08 -12.97
N VAL A 175 -7.26 9.21 -13.58
CA VAL A 175 -7.22 9.39 -15.03
C VAL A 175 -5.94 10.17 -15.34
N VAL A 176 -5.01 9.54 -16.05
CA VAL A 176 -3.70 10.09 -16.36
C VAL A 176 -3.51 10.22 -17.87
N ASN A 177 -2.76 11.23 -18.29
CA ASN A 177 -2.32 11.33 -19.67
C ASN A 177 -1.12 10.40 -19.89
N ASP A 178 -1.24 9.50 -20.85
CA ASP A 178 -0.08 8.74 -21.33
C ASP A 178 0.70 9.61 -22.33
N LYS A 179 1.83 10.18 -21.84
CA LYS A 179 2.70 11.05 -22.65
C LYS A 179 3.20 10.41 -23.97
N LYS A 180 3.15 9.05 -24.04
CA LYS A 180 3.64 8.31 -25.22
C LYS A 180 2.55 8.01 -26.25
N LYS A 181 1.29 7.95 -25.84
CA LYS A 181 0.19 7.49 -26.69
C LYS A 181 -0.85 8.56 -27.01
N LEU A 182 -0.73 9.78 -26.43
CA LEU A 182 -1.75 10.84 -26.50
C LEU A 182 -3.15 10.40 -26.07
N GLU A 183 -3.24 9.31 -25.31
CA GLU A 183 -4.47 8.71 -24.81
C GLU A 183 -4.56 8.88 -23.29
N THR A 184 -5.78 8.99 -22.81
CA THR A 184 -6.05 8.94 -21.37
C THR A 184 -6.08 7.50 -20.89
N LYS A 185 -5.42 7.23 -19.76
CA LYS A 185 -5.39 5.92 -19.15
C LYS A 185 -5.97 5.97 -17.74
N THR A 186 -6.90 5.07 -17.45
CA THR A 186 -7.40 4.88 -16.08
C THR A 186 -6.48 3.95 -15.30
N ILE A 187 -6.07 4.39 -14.12
CA ILE A 187 -5.28 3.60 -13.16
C ILE A 187 -6.11 3.51 -11.89
N SER A 188 -6.45 2.30 -11.48
CA SER A 188 -7.13 2.05 -10.20
C SER A 188 -6.24 1.25 -9.27
N LEU A 189 -6.31 1.55 -7.98
CA LEU A 189 -5.78 0.74 -6.91
C LEU A 189 -6.92 0.42 -5.95
N ASN A 190 -7.14 -0.87 -5.72
CA ASN A 190 -8.07 -1.36 -4.73
C ASN A 190 -7.44 -2.57 -4.06
N LYS A 191 -7.02 -2.42 -2.80
CA LYS A 191 -6.37 -3.48 -2.04
C LYS A 191 -7.35 -4.64 -1.84
N GLY A 192 -6.92 -5.84 -2.23
CA GLY A 192 -7.74 -7.07 -2.13
C GLY A 192 -8.43 -7.45 -3.44
N THR A 193 -8.45 -6.59 -4.47
CA THR A 193 -8.99 -6.94 -5.79
C THR A 193 -7.90 -7.28 -6.79
N ILE A 194 -8.17 -8.26 -7.64
CA ILE A 194 -7.30 -8.63 -8.75
C ILE A 194 -7.62 -7.72 -9.93
N ARG A 195 -6.73 -6.75 -10.19
CA ARG A 195 -6.93 -5.71 -11.20
C ARG A 195 -7.25 -6.25 -12.59
N ASN A 196 -6.59 -7.32 -13.02
CA ASN A 196 -6.78 -7.86 -14.37
C ASN A 196 -8.18 -8.47 -14.56
N GLN A 197 -8.79 -8.99 -13.51
CA GLN A 197 -10.14 -9.59 -13.56
C GLN A 197 -11.25 -8.54 -13.46
N ASN A 198 -10.93 -7.37 -12.91
CA ASN A 198 -11.94 -6.37 -12.52
C ASN A 198 -11.73 -5.03 -13.22
N ARG A 199 -11.05 -4.99 -14.37
CA ARG A 199 -10.77 -3.74 -15.09
C ARG A 199 -12.02 -2.99 -15.49
N ASP A 200 -13.02 -3.72 -15.96
CA ASP A 200 -14.28 -3.16 -16.46
C ASP A 200 -15.19 -2.67 -15.32
N ILE A 201 -14.91 -3.13 -14.10
CA ILE A 201 -15.66 -2.73 -12.89
C ILE A 201 -14.96 -1.57 -12.18
N LEU A 202 -13.63 -1.57 -12.14
CA LEU A 202 -12.83 -0.55 -11.43
C LEU A 202 -12.58 0.69 -12.32
N THR A 203 -13.66 1.28 -12.83
CA THR A 203 -13.62 2.49 -13.67
C THR A 203 -13.75 3.76 -12.85
N TYR A 204 -13.42 4.91 -13.45
CA TYR A 204 -13.57 6.21 -12.80
C TYR A 204 -15.04 6.51 -12.44
N GLU A 205 -15.95 6.22 -13.35
CA GLU A 205 -17.40 6.43 -13.21
C GLU A 205 -17.97 5.65 -12.03
N LYS A 206 -17.47 4.43 -11.82
CA LYS A 206 -17.87 3.59 -10.69
C LYS A 206 -17.45 4.21 -9.35
N PHE A 207 -16.20 4.67 -9.26
CA PHE A 207 -15.70 5.36 -8.07
C PHE A 207 -16.43 6.68 -7.83
N GLU A 208 -16.75 7.43 -8.91
CA GLU A 208 -17.51 8.66 -8.82
C GLU A 208 -18.92 8.41 -8.28
N LYS A 209 -19.58 7.34 -8.76
CA LYS A 209 -20.88 6.92 -8.26
C LYS A 209 -20.85 6.55 -6.78
N VAL A 210 -19.88 5.73 -6.36
CA VAL A 210 -19.70 5.37 -4.95
C VAL A 210 -19.52 6.61 -4.07
N LEU A 211 -18.71 7.58 -4.52
CA LEU A 211 -18.47 8.82 -3.78
C LEU A 211 -19.72 9.72 -3.73
N ARG A 212 -20.42 9.86 -4.85
CA ARG A 212 -21.54 10.80 -4.99
C ARG A 212 -22.82 10.27 -4.33
N ASP A 213 -23.10 8.99 -4.53
CA ASP A 213 -24.35 8.37 -4.09
C ASP A 213 -24.21 7.69 -2.72
N ASN A 214 -22.99 7.66 -2.17
CA ASN A 214 -22.65 7.00 -0.90
C ASN A 214 -23.14 5.54 -0.84
N VAL A 215 -22.94 4.79 -1.94
CA VAL A 215 -23.36 3.40 -2.08
C VAL A 215 -22.17 2.46 -1.93
N GLU A 216 -22.43 1.26 -1.40
CA GLU A 216 -21.43 0.19 -1.39
C GLU A 216 -21.44 -0.55 -2.72
N GLU A 217 -20.25 -0.85 -3.21
CA GLU A 217 -20.04 -1.67 -4.40
C GLU A 217 -19.12 -2.85 -4.05
N THR A 218 -19.58 -4.04 -4.36
CA THR A 218 -18.82 -5.28 -4.11
C THR A 218 -18.17 -5.78 -5.38
N VAL A 219 -16.89 -6.11 -5.29
CA VAL A 219 -16.11 -6.68 -6.39
C VAL A 219 -15.64 -8.07 -6.00
N THR A 220 -15.99 -9.07 -6.81
CA THR A 220 -15.64 -10.46 -6.57
C THR A 220 -14.45 -10.90 -7.42
N ASN A 221 -13.41 -11.44 -6.77
CA ASN A 221 -12.34 -12.10 -7.51
C ASN A 221 -12.75 -13.52 -7.88
N THR A 222 -12.54 -13.89 -9.14
CA THR A 222 -12.88 -15.24 -9.65
C THR A 222 -11.76 -16.26 -9.40
N SER A 223 -10.54 -15.79 -9.11
CA SER A 223 -9.40 -16.65 -8.74
C SER A 223 -8.46 -15.91 -7.80
N PHE A 224 -7.62 -16.66 -7.08
CA PHE A 224 -6.53 -16.09 -6.31
C PHE A 224 -5.23 -16.19 -7.12
N GLN A 225 -4.52 -15.07 -7.26
CA GLN A 225 -3.13 -15.11 -7.70
C GLN A 225 -2.27 -15.55 -6.52
N LYS A 226 -1.53 -16.63 -6.71
CA LYS A 226 -0.48 -17.06 -5.77
C LYS A 226 0.72 -16.13 -5.82
#